data_dc30bbf24833732fbc1b8555aec42797
#
_entry.id   dc30bbf24833732fbc1b8555aec42797
#
_cell.length_a   1.000
_cell.length_b   1.000
_cell.length_c   1.000
_cell.angle_alpha   90.00
_cell.angle_beta   90.00
_cell.angle_gamma   90.00
#
_symmetry.space_group_name_H-M   'P 1'
#
loop_
_entity.id
_entity.type
_entity.pdbx_description
1 polymer ?
#
loop_
_entity_poly.entity_id
_entity_poly.type
_entity_poly.pdbx_seq_one_letter_code
_entity_poly.pdbx_strand_id
1 'polypeptide(L)'
;MKIKELQKKIADALNGCEELVQGSCRAIVEDSMTVALDIQKQLQTVKGVAIVVMTPTFTRNGSCADGLPVETQLTIQCVEVPEHNRLQTGRLTALDAAEIVASSLDSNELNFIRIAQSADAPTRSIIVQVDFNVSIILN
;
A
#
# COMPACT_ATOMS: atom_id res chain seq x y z
N MET A 1 -3.34 -12.38 15.14
CA MET A 1 -3.21 -12.29 13.68
C MET A 1 -1.76 -12.08 13.31
N LYS A 2 -1.26 -12.82 12.36
CA LYS A 2 0.10 -12.62 11.86
C LYS A 2 0.14 -11.45 10.90
N ILE A 3 1.24 -10.73 10.90
CA ILE A 3 1.39 -9.51 10.09
C ILE A 3 1.32 -9.79 8.59
N LYS A 4 1.97 -10.86 8.15
CA LYS A 4 1.92 -11.24 6.73
C LYS A 4 0.50 -11.58 6.27
N GLU A 5 -0.32 -12.12 7.16
CA GLU A 5 -1.73 -12.38 6.87
C GLU A 5 -2.49 -11.07 6.70
N LEU A 6 -2.22 -10.07 7.56
CA LEU A 6 -2.84 -8.75 7.44
C LEU A 6 -2.43 -8.07 6.14
N GLN A 7 -1.13 -8.06 5.82
CA GLN A 7 -0.64 -7.45 4.58
C GLN A 7 -1.24 -8.11 3.35
N LYS A 8 -1.32 -9.44 3.33
CA LYS A 8 -1.91 -10.19 2.22
C LYS A 8 -3.40 -9.88 2.07
N LYS A 9 -4.12 -9.84 3.19
CA LYS A 9 -5.55 -9.51 3.20
C LYS A 9 -5.80 -8.12 2.61
N ILE A 10 -4.96 -7.16 2.96
CA ILE A 10 -5.03 -5.80 2.43
C ILE A 10 -4.75 -5.80 0.92
N ALA A 11 -3.68 -6.45 0.49
CA ALA A 11 -3.33 -6.52 -0.93
C ALA A 11 -4.44 -7.21 -1.74
N ASP A 12 -5.00 -8.30 -1.25
CA ASP A 12 -6.09 -9.01 -1.90
C ASP A 12 -7.34 -8.14 -2.01
N ALA A 13 -7.67 -7.38 -0.96
CA ALA A 13 -8.80 -6.46 -0.98
C ALA A 13 -8.60 -5.35 -2.02
N LEU A 14 -7.41 -4.79 -2.11
CA LEU A 14 -7.10 -3.74 -3.10
C LEU A 14 -7.13 -4.29 -4.53
N ASN A 15 -6.61 -5.49 -4.75
CA ASN A 15 -6.67 -6.15 -6.06
C ASN A 15 -8.07 -6.57 -6.46
N GLY A 16 -8.99 -6.67 -5.50
CA GLY A 16 -10.42 -6.88 -5.74
C GLY A 16 -11.22 -5.58 -5.89
N CYS A 17 -10.60 -4.43 -5.70
CA CYS A 17 -11.27 -3.13 -5.86
C CYS A 17 -11.35 -2.78 -7.34
N GLU A 18 -12.57 -2.74 -7.88
CA GLU A 18 -12.82 -2.53 -9.30
C GLU A 18 -12.24 -1.22 -9.82
N GLU A 19 -12.38 -0.13 -9.07
CA GLU A 19 -11.84 1.17 -9.47
C GLU A 19 -10.32 1.14 -9.66
N LEU A 20 -9.61 0.46 -8.75
CA LEU A 20 -8.16 0.34 -8.84
C LEU A 20 -7.73 -0.53 -10.01
N VAL A 21 -8.40 -1.67 -10.21
CA VAL A 21 -8.09 -2.59 -11.30
C VAL A 21 -8.32 -1.92 -12.66
N GLN A 22 -9.45 -1.23 -12.82
CA GLN A 22 -9.78 -0.51 -14.05
C GLN A 22 -8.83 0.66 -14.29
N GLY A 23 -8.29 1.26 -13.23
CA GLY A 23 -7.33 2.35 -13.29
C GLY A 23 -5.88 1.92 -13.51
N SER A 24 -5.64 0.64 -13.81
CA SER A 24 -4.30 0.06 -14.01
C SER A 24 -3.44 0.06 -12.75
N CYS A 25 -4.06 -0.22 -11.61
CA CYS A 25 -3.37 -0.33 -10.32
C CYS A 25 -3.27 -1.79 -9.88
N ARG A 26 -2.15 -2.13 -9.26
CA ARG A 26 -1.94 -3.46 -8.71
C ARG A 26 -1.28 -3.37 -7.35
N ALA A 27 -1.80 -4.11 -6.38
CA ALA A 27 -1.25 -4.16 -5.03
C ALA A 27 -0.38 -5.40 -4.84
N ILE A 28 0.77 -5.21 -4.21
CA ILE A 28 1.71 -6.25 -3.81
C ILE A 28 2.13 -6.04 -2.36
N VAL A 29 2.49 -7.14 -1.70
CA VAL A 29 3.04 -7.09 -0.34
C VAL A 29 4.55 -6.94 -0.42
N GLU A 30 5.13 -6.07 0.42
CA GLU A 30 6.58 -5.95 0.52
C GLU A 30 7.19 -7.27 0.98
N ASP A 31 8.02 -7.83 0.12
CA ASP A 31 8.88 -8.97 0.40
C ASP A 31 10.29 -8.57 0.03
N SER A 32 11.21 -8.71 0.97
CA SER A 32 12.57 -8.16 0.89
C SER A 32 13.35 -8.49 -0.38
N MET A 33 13.01 -9.58 -1.07
CA MET A 33 13.75 -10.01 -2.27
C MET A 33 13.06 -9.65 -3.58
N THR A 34 11.73 -9.51 -3.60
CA THR A 34 10.95 -9.42 -4.83
C THR A 34 10.32 -8.06 -5.08
N VAL A 35 10.17 -7.23 -4.06
CA VAL A 35 9.45 -5.96 -4.16
C VAL A 35 10.03 -5.04 -5.24
N ALA A 36 11.34 -4.85 -5.24
CA ALA A 36 11.96 -3.96 -6.22
C ALA A 36 11.76 -4.46 -7.66
N LEU A 37 11.87 -5.78 -7.87
CA LEU A 37 11.66 -6.40 -9.18
C LEU A 37 10.19 -6.33 -9.60
N ASP A 38 9.27 -6.57 -8.68
CA ASP A 38 7.83 -6.51 -8.95
C ASP A 38 7.37 -5.09 -9.27
N ILE A 39 7.85 -4.09 -8.53
CA ILE A 39 7.54 -2.69 -8.80
C ILE A 39 8.07 -2.30 -10.17
N GLN A 40 9.33 -2.63 -10.46
CA GLN A 40 9.95 -2.30 -11.74
C GLN A 40 9.21 -2.96 -12.90
N LYS A 41 8.85 -4.24 -12.74
CA LYS A 41 8.09 -4.98 -13.75
C LYS A 41 6.70 -4.37 -13.95
N GLN A 42 6.01 -4.01 -12.87
CA GLN A 42 4.72 -3.36 -12.92
C GLN A 42 4.79 -2.05 -13.70
N LEU A 43 5.74 -1.18 -13.37
CA LEU A 43 5.91 0.12 -14.01
C LEU A 43 6.34 0.01 -15.47
N GLN A 44 7.12 -1.03 -15.84
CA GLN A 44 7.58 -1.23 -17.20
C GLN A 44 6.54 -1.89 -18.10
N THR A 45 5.81 -2.87 -17.57
CA THR A 45 4.87 -3.68 -18.36
C THR A 45 3.44 -3.17 -18.35
N VAL A 46 2.93 -2.82 -17.18
CA VAL A 46 1.54 -2.34 -17.02
C VAL A 46 1.48 -0.83 -17.17
N LYS A 47 2.56 -0.14 -16.83
CA LYS A 47 2.68 1.31 -16.93
C LYS A 47 1.60 2.06 -16.16
N GLY A 48 1.16 1.45 -15.05
CA GLY A 48 0.13 2.00 -14.17
C GLY A 48 0.68 2.41 -12.82
N VAL A 49 -0.08 2.18 -11.77
CA VAL A 49 0.30 2.47 -10.39
C VAL A 49 0.58 1.16 -9.65
N ALA A 50 1.78 1.04 -9.08
CA ALA A 50 2.12 -0.04 -8.19
C ALA A 50 1.75 0.36 -6.76
N ILE A 51 0.96 -0.47 -6.08
CA ILE A 51 0.56 -0.25 -4.69
C ILE A 51 1.33 -1.26 -3.83
N VAL A 52 2.17 -0.77 -2.94
CA VAL A 52 3.03 -1.62 -2.11
C VAL A 52 2.56 -1.56 -0.67
N VAL A 53 2.12 -2.70 -0.13
CA VAL A 53 1.79 -2.83 1.29
C VAL A 53 3.09 -3.09 2.04
N MET A 54 3.61 -2.05 2.70
CA MET A 54 4.91 -2.08 3.36
C MET A 54 4.89 -2.94 4.62
N THR A 55 6.06 -3.46 4.99
CA THR A 55 6.23 -4.18 6.25
C THR A 55 6.24 -3.17 7.40
N PRO A 56 5.32 -3.26 8.35
CA PRO A 56 5.26 -2.31 9.45
C PRO A 56 6.28 -2.60 10.55
N THR A 57 6.59 -1.58 11.33
CA THR A 57 7.35 -1.69 12.57
C THR A 57 6.37 -1.71 13.73
N PHE A 58 6.57 -2.62 14.69
CA PHE A 58 5.66 -2.80 15.82
C PHE A 58 6.23 -2.23 17.10
N THR A 59 5.33 -1.66 17.90
CA THR A 59 5.62 -1.23 19.25
C THR A 59 4.65 -1.91 20.20
N ARG A 60 5.18 -2.42 21.32
CA ARG A 60 4.35 -3.05 22.33
C ARG A 60 3.36 -2.04 22.92
N ASN A 61 2.10 -2.46 23.04
CA ASN A 61 1.04 -1.64 23.60
C ASN A 61 0.34 -2.40 24.74
N GLY A 62 0.96 -2.38 25.93
CA GLY A 62 0.40 -3.02 27.10
C GLY A 62 0.67 -4.52 27.17
N SER A 63 -0.21 -5.25 27.85
CA SER A 63 -0.15 -6.68 27.98
C SER A 63 -1.56 -7.28 27.94
N CYS A 64 -1.65 -8.51 27.45
CA CYS A 64 -2.91 -9.21 27.26
C CYS A 64 -2.70 -10.71 27.50
N ALA A 65 -3.71 -11.37 28.07
CA ALA A 65 -3.65 -12.81 28.38
C ALA A 65 -3.62 -13.67 27.10
N ASP A 66 -4.22 -13.17 26.00
CA ASP A 66 -4.41 -13.94 24.76
C ASP A 66 -3.29 -13.75 23.74
N GLY A 67 -2.25 -12.98 24.06
CA GLY A 67 -1.16 -12.74 23.16
C GLY A 67 -0.42 -11.44 23.46
N LEU A 68 0.33 -10.95 22.48
CA LEU A 68 1.11 -9.74 22.60
C LEU A 68 0.40 -8.60 21.87
N PRO A 69 -0.18 -7.63 22.61
CA PRO A 69 -0.78 -6.47 21.96
C PRO A 69 0.31 -5.55 21.42
N VAL A 70 0.16 -5.14 20.17
CA VAL A 70 1.11 -4.24 19.51
C VAL A 70 0.35 -3.15 18.76
N GLU A 71 0.99 -2.01 18.68
CA GLU A 71 0.57 -0.88 17.86
C GLU A 71 1.58 -0.68 16.75
N THR A 72 1.10 -0.34 15.57
CA THR A 72 1.98 -0.08 14.44
C THR A 72 1.40 0.98 13.54
N GLN A 73 2.28 1.66 12.82
CA GLN A 73 1.91 2.46 11.67
C GLN A 73 2.14 1.61 10.43
N LEU A 74 1.07 1.33 9.71
CA LEU A 74 1.14 0.64 8.42
C LEU A 74 1.20 1.67 7.31
N THR A 75 2.18 1.56 6.44
CA THR A 75 2.33 2.43 5.28
C THR A 75 2.05 1.66 4.01
N ILE A 76 1.22 2.24 3.14
CA ILE A 76 0.98 1.74 1.78
C ILE A 76 1.52 2.81 0.83
N GLN A 77 2.39 2.41 -0.09
CA GLN A 77 2.95 3.31 -1.08
C GLN A 77 2.29 3.10 -2.43
N CYS A 78 1.84 4.19 -3.04
CA CYS A 78 1.37 4.18 -4.43
C CYS A 78 2.44 4.84 -5.29
N VAL A 79 3.00 4.09 -6.23
CA VAL A 79 4.15 4.51 -7.05
C VAL A 79 3.76 4.53 -8.51
N GLU A 80 4.04 5.64 -9.19
CA GLU A 80 3.88 5.74 -10.64
C GLU A 80 5.08 6.42 -11.28
N VAL A 81 5.33 6.08 -12.55
CA VAL A 81 6.19 6.85 -13.43
C VAL A 81 5.26 7.63 -14.37
N PRO A 82 5.06 8.94 -14.18
CA PRO A 82 4.05 9.70 -14.94
C PRO A 82 4.23 9.60 -16.45
N GLU A 83 5.46 9.56 -16.94
CA GLU A 83 5.74 9.41 -18.37
C GLU A 83 5.15 8.14 -18.97
N HIS A 84 5.14 7.03 -18.20
CA HIS A 84 4.55 5.77 -18.63
C HIS A 84 3.05 5.75 -18.40
N ASN A 85 2.61 6.20 -17.22
CA ASN A 85 1.23 6.09 -16.80
C ASN A 85 0.28 6.97 -17.62
N ARG A 86 0.70 8.17 -18.01
CA ARG A 86 -0.12 9.11 -18.80
C ARG A 86 -0.59 8.55 -20.14
N LEU A 87 0.03 7.48 -20.64
CA LEU A 87 -0.33 6.86 -21.91
C LEU A 87 -1.49 5.87 -21.77
N GLN A 88 -1.93 5.58 -20.55
CA GLN A 88 -3.01 4.63 -20.27
C GLN A 88 -4.37 5.33 -20.37
N THR A 89 -5.32 4.70 -21.05
CA THR A 89 -6.71 5.18 -21.08
C THR A 89 -7.39 4.82 -19.75
N GLY A 90 -8.11 5.78 -19.16
CA GLY A 90 -8.82 5.57 -17.90
C GLY A 90 -7.90 5.40 -16.68
N ARG A 91 -6.64 5.78 -16.81
CA ARG A 91 -5.64 5.65 -15.75
C ARG A 91 -5.99 6.47 -14.51
N LEU A 92 -5.53 5.97 -13.37
CA LEU A 92 -5.47 6.73 -12.13
C LEU A 92 -4.03 7.22 -11.92
N THR A 93 -3.87 8.38 -11.30
CA THR A 93 -2.57 8.81 -10.80
C THR A 93 -2.26 8.11 -9.47
N ALA A 94 -1.01 8.19 -9.01
CA ALA A 94 -0.65 7.67 -7.69
C ALA A 94 -1.49 8.34 -6.58
N LEU A 95 -1.75 9.63 -6.70
CA LEU A 95 -2.58 10.35 -5.73
C LEU A 95 -4.03 9.87 -5.74
N ASP A 96 -4.61 9.68 -6.93
CA ASP A 96 -5.97 9.14 -7.07
C ASP A 96 -6.07 7.75 -6.44
N ALA A 97 -5.09 6.89 -6.71
CA ALA A 97 -5.03 5.56 -6.11
C ALA A 97 -4.92 5.62 -4.59
N ALA A 98 -4.10 6.53 -4.07
CA ALA A 98 -3.92 6.73 -2.63
C ALA A 98 -5.23 7.16 -1.95
N GLU A 99 -6.01 8.03 -2.57
CA GLU A 99 -7.32 8.45 -2.05
C GLU A 99 -8.30 7.28 -1.99
N ILE A 100 -8.30 6.43 -3.01
CA ILE A 100 -9.15 5.22 -3.04
C ILE A 100 -8.70 4.23 -1.97
N VAL A 101 -7.39 4.01 -1.82
CA VAL A 101 -6.83 3.15 -0.78
C VAL A 101 -7.26 3.63 0.60
N ALA A 102 -7.12 4.92 0.89
CA ALA A 102 -7.48 5.49 2.16
C ALA A 102 -8.97 5.29 2.48
N SER A 103 -9.84 5.62 1.54
CA SER A 103 -11.29 5.51 1.76
C SER A 103 -11.79 4.07 1.79
N SER A 104 -11.15 3.16 1.05
CA SER A 104 -11.55 1.75 0.99
C SER A 104 -11.12 0.98 2.24
N LEU A 105 -10.00 1.33 2.85
CA LEU A 105 -9.42 0.59 3.97
C LEU A 105 -9.71 1.22 5.33
N ASP A 106 -10.11 2.49 5.37
CA ASP A 106 -10.37 3.15 6.65
C ASP A 106 -11.43 2.42 7.47
N SER A 107 -11.07 2.03 8.68
CA SER A 107 -11.93 1.28 9.59
C SER A 107 -11.43 1.45 11.02
N ASN A 108 -12.12 0.84 11.98
CA ASN A 108 -11.69 0.84 13.37
C ASN A 108 -10.36 0.09 13.58
N GLU A 109 -10.07 -0.90 12.74
CA GLU A 109 -8.83 -1.67 12.82
C GLU A 109 -7.69 -1.02 12.04
N LEU A 110 -8.02 -0.40 10.90
CA LEU A 110 -7.09 0.33 10.03
C LEU A 110 -7.49 1.79 10.01
N ASN A 111 -7.01 2.54 10.99
CA ASN A 111 -7.40 3.94 11.14
C ASN A 111 -6.51 4.84 10.28
N PHE A 112 -7.10 5.42 9.23
CA PHE A 112 -6.39 6.33 8.33
C PHE A 112 -5.85 7.56 9.07
N ILE A 113 -4.59 7.93 8.79
CA ILE A 113 -3.94 9.07 9.42
C ILE A 113 -3.66 10.18 8.40
N ARG A 114 -2.95 9.85 7.31
CA ARG A 114 -2.48 10.88 6.37
C ARG A 114 -2.10 10.31 5.01
N ILE A 115 -2.09 11.20 4.01
CA ILE A 115 -1.52 10.97 2.69
C ILE A 115 -0.39 11.99 2.51
N ALA A 116 0.78 11.54 2.04
CA ALA A 116 1.91 12.40 1.75
C ALA A 116 2.52 12.04 0.40
N GLN A 117 2.74 13.04 -0.45
CA GLN A 117 3.34 12.85 -1.77
C GLN A 117 4.79 13.30 -1.78
N SER A 118 5.63 12.51 -2.44
CA SER A 118 7.02 12.85 -2.71
C SER A 118 7.38 12.46 -4.14
N ALA A 119 8.53 12.93 -4.61
CA ALA A 119 9.05 12.58 -5.93
C ALA A 119 10.45 12.02 -5.80
N ASP A 120 10.75 11.01 -6.61
CA ASP A 120 12.09 10.43 -6.71
C ASP A 120 12.68 10.81 -8.08
N ALA A 121 13.60 11.77 -8.09
CA ALA A 121 14.18 12.28 -9.32
C ALA A 121 14.95 11.23 -10.13
N PRO A 122 15.79 10.37 -9.51
CA PRO A 122 16.53 9.34 -10.26
C PRO A 122 15.64 8.40 -11.06
N THR A 123 14.51 7.98 -10.51
CA THR A 123 13.57 7.06 -11.17
C THR A 123 12.45 7.77 -11.91
N ARG A 124 12.35 9.10 -11.78
CA ARG A 124 11.26 9.92 -12.31
C ARG A 124 9.90 9.43 -11.88
N SER A 125 9.81 8.94 -10.64
CA SER A 125 8.57 8.42 -10.08
C SER A 125 7.96 9.38 -9.06
N ILE A 126 6.64 9.27 -8.92
CA ILE A 126 5.88 9.93 -7.85
C ILE A 126 5.50 8.84 -6.87
N ILE A 127 5.74 9.10 -5.59
CA ILE A 127 5.44 8.17 -4.51
C ILE A 127 4.44 8.86 -3.58
N VAL A 128 3.28 8.24 -3.41
CA VAL A 128 2.25 8.73 -2.47
C VAL A 128 2.11 7.70 -1.36
N GLN A 129 2.40 8.11 -0.14
CA GLN A 129 2.29 7.26 1.03
C GLN A 129 0.94 7.47 1.70
N VAL A 130 0.32 6.36 2.09
CA VAL A 130 -0.92 6.36 2.88
C VAL A 130 -0.60 5.66 4.19
N ASP A 131 -0.76 6.37 5.30
CA ASP A 131 -0.44 5.86 6.64
C ASP A 131 -1.70 5.55 7.42
N PHE A 132 -1.69 4.40 8.10
CA PHE A 132 -2.75 3.92 8.98
C PHE A 132 -2.19 3.56 10.34
N ASN A 133 -2.95 3.84 11.40
CA ASN A 133 -2.68 3.26 12.72
C ASN A 133 -3.40 1.92 12.83
N VAL A 134 -2.68 0.90 13.27
CA VAL A 134 -3.18 -0.46 13.43
C VAL A 134 -2.86 -0.95 14.83
N SER A 135 -3.88 -1.49 15.51
CA SER A 135 -3.71 -2.17 16.82
C SER A 135 -4.11 -3.62 16.64
N ILE A 136 -3.21 -4.54 16.91
CA ILE A 136 -3.45 -5.99 16.79
C ILE A 136 -2.85 -6.74 17.96
N ILE A 137 -3.27 -8.01 18.10
CA ILE A 137 -2.71 -8.94 19.07
C ILE A 137 -1.93 -10.01 18.29
N LEU A 138 -0.63 -10.11 18.58
CA LEU A 138 0.21 -11.15 18.00
C LEU A 138 0.03 -12.43 18.80
N ASN A 139 -0.23 -13.51 18.10
CA ASN A 139 -0.39 -14.84 18.70
C ASN A 139 0.94 -15.59 18.78
#